data_ae0cae357d4f314a55499fc9bbe5c37d
#
_entry.id   ae0cae357d4f314a55499fc9bbe5c37d
#
_cell.length_a   1.000
_cell.length_b   1.000
_cell.length_c   1.000
_cell.angle_alpha   90.00
_cell.angle_beta   90.00
_cell.angle_gamma   90.00
#
_symmetry.space_group_name_H-M   'P 1'
#
loop_
_entity.id
_entity.type
_entity.pdbx_description
1 polymer ?
#
loop_
_entity_poly.entity_id
_entity_poly.type
_entity_poly.pdbx_seq_one_letter_code
_entity_poly.pdbx_strand_id
1 'polypeptide(L)'
;MSKPKSKILIIDDDEDITNLFSLFLEYNGYSVDAYTNPLEATKNFRKNSHDLIILDLKMPVMDGMTLYHKIKEIDNKVIICFTTADISYIQQLQKGIIDIEKFVLYKPVLLKDLKNKIDSLLLLSRQEEVKDNKLAMMAL
;
A
#
# COMPACT_ATOMS: atom_id res chain seq x y z
N MET A 1 19.07 -10.92 -16.89
CA MET A 1 18.94 -10.15 -15.65
C MET A 1 17.50 -10.14 -15.20
N SER A 2 17.24 -10.48 -13.96
CA SER A 2 15.91 -10.38 -13.39
C SER A 2 15.56 -8.91 -13.17
N LYS A 3 14.29 -8.54 -13.39
CA LYS A 3 13.81 -7.21 -13.04
C LYS A 3 13.92 -7.02 -11.52
N PRO A 4 14.22 -5.79 -11.03
CA PRO A 4 14.14 -5.53 -9.59
C PRO A 4 12.76 -5.89 -9.07
N LYS A 5 12.71 -6.56 -7.93
CA LYS A 5 11.45 -6.91 -7.28
C LYS A 5 10.77 -5.63 -6.77
N SER A 6 9.47 -5.53 -6.95
CA SER A 6 8.72 -4.46 -6.28
C SER A 6 8.81 -4.63 -4.78
N LYS A 7 8.94 -3.52 -4.08
CA LYS A 7 9.06 -3.49 -2.62
C LYS A 7 7.74 -3.12 -1.98
N ILE A 8 7.27 -4.00 -1.12
CA ILE A 8 6.00 -3.84 -0.41
C ILE A 8 6.28 -3.59 1.07
N LEU A 9 5.62 -2.61 1.64
CA LEU A 9 5.64 -2.36 3.08
C LEU A 9 4.28 -2.76 3.66
N ILE A 10 4.28 -3.55 4.72
CA ILE A 10 3.06 -3.96 5.41
C ILE A 10 3.03 -3.31 6.78
N ILE A 11 1.93 -2.63 7.11
CA ILE A 11 1.72 -2.02 8.43
C ILE A 11 0.36 -2.49 8.95
N ASP A 12 0.40 -3.38 9.92
CA ASP A 12 -0.80 -3.97 10.55
C ASP A 12 -0.41 -4.44 11.94
N ASP A 13 -1.17 -4.06 12.94
CA ASP A 13 -0.87 -4.41 14.34
C ASP A 13 -1.03 -5.91 14.65
N ASP A 14 -1.65 -6.68 13.77
CA ASP A 14 -1.80 -8.13 13.88
C ASP A 14 -0.55 -8.83 13.34
N GLU A 15 0.25 -9.39 14.24
CA GLU A 15 1.50 -10.08 13.89
C GLU A 15 1.24 -11.29 12.97
N ASP A 16 0.18 -12.03 13.20
CA ASP A 16 -0.15 -13.20 12.38
C ASP A 16 -0.45 -12.80 10.93
N ILE A 17 -1.16 -11.69 10.74
CA ILE A 17 -1.46 -11.14 9.42
C ILE A 17 -0.18 -10.67 8.73
N THR A 18 0.66 -9.90 9.43
CA THR A 18 1.91 -9.41 8.84
C THR A 18 2.82 -10.56 8.43
N ASN A 19 2.92 -11.60 9.26
CA ASN A 19 3.73 -12.79 8.95
C ASN A 19 3.17 -13.54 7.75
N LEU A 20 1.86 -13.78 7.73
CA LEU A 20 1.21 -14.51 6.64
C LEU A 20 1.35 -13.78 5.31
N PHE A 21 1.05 -12.49 5.29
CA PHE A 21 1.15 -11.67 4.08
C PHE A 21 2.60 -11.57 3.59
N SER A 22 3.55 -11.40 4.52
CA SER A 22 4.97 -11.33 4.16
C SER A 22 5.44 -12.61 3.48
N LEU A 23 5.16 -13.76 4.06
CA LEU A 23 5.55 -15.05 3.50
C LEU A 23 4.93 -15.27 2.11
N PHE A 24 3.64 -14.98 1.99
CA PHE A 24 2.92 -15.16 0.73
C PHE A 24 3.46 -14.25 -0.38
N LEU A 25 3.67 -12.97 -0.07
CA LEU A 25 4.16 -12.02 -1.05
C LEU A 25 5.61 -12.28 -1.45
N GLU A 26 6.47 -12.65 -0.49
CA GLU A 26 7.84 -13.05 -0.79
C GLU A 26 7.88 -14.29 -1.70
N TYR A 27 7.02 -15.27 -1.43
CA TYR A 27 6.88 -16.44 -2.29
C TYR A 27 6.50 -16.06 -3.72
N ASN A 28 5.70 -15.00 -3.87
CA ASN A 28 5.26 -14.51 -5.18
C ASN A 28 6.23 -13.50 -5.82
N GLY A 29 7.42 -13.35 -5.28
CA GLY A 29 8.49 -12.58 -5.88
C GLY A 29 8.61 -11.12 -5.45
N TYR A 30 7.86 -10.71 -4.43
CA TYR A 30 7.98 -9.35 -3.89
C TYR A 30 9.04 -9.29 -2.78
N SER A 31 9.65 -8.13 -2.62
CA SER A 31 10.47 -7.81 -1.45
C SER A 31 9.56 -7.18 -0.41
N VAL A 32 9.60 -7.64 0.83
CA VAL A 32 8.62 -7.21 1.86
C VAL A 32 9.31 -6.76 3.14
N ASP A 33 8.91 -5.59 3.63
CA ASP A 33 9.16 -5.15 4.99
C ASP A 33 7.83 -5.09 5.73
N ALA A 34 7.81 -5.46 7.01
CA ALA A 34 6.57 -5.47 7.78
C ALA A 34 6.79 -4.87 9.18
N TYR A 35 5.83 -4.06 9.61
CA TYR A 35 5.83 -3.45 10.93
C TYR A 35 4.47 -3.66 11.58
N THR A 36 4.49 -4.04 12.85
CA THR A 36 3.28 -4.11 13.68
C THR A 36 3.04 -2.83 14.46
N ASN A 37 4.05 -1.98 14.55
CA ASN A 37 3.97 -0.68 15.23
C ASN A 37 4.03 0.45 14.19
N PRO A 38 2.95 1.23 14.02
CA PRO A 38 2.92 2.30 13.03
C PRO A 38 3.95 3.40 13.29
N LEU A 39 4.35 3.64 14.54
CA LEU A 39 5.38 4.62 14.87
C LEU A 39 6.74 4.20 14.32
N GLU A 40 7.08 2.92 14.45
CA GLU A 40 8.32 2.38 13.89
C GLU A 40 8.31 2.43 12.36
N ALA A 41 7.17 2.12 11.76
CA ALA A 41 7.02 2.21 10.31
C ALA A 41 7.30 3.62 9.82
N THR A 42 6.71 4.63 10.46
CA THR A 42 6.91 6.04 10.10
C THR A 42 8.37 6.46 10.26
N LYS A 43 9.01 6.00 11.33
CA LYS A 43 10.40 6.33 11.63
C LYS A 43 11.36 5.78 10.57
N ASN A 44 11.04 4.63 10.00
CA ASN A 44 11.93 3.93 9.06
C ASN A 44 11.55 4.15 7.59
N PHE A 45 10.36 4.65 7.30
CA PHE A 45 9.91 4.89 5.93
C PHE A 45 10.64 6.09 5.32
N ARG A 46 11.08 5.92 4.08
CA ARG A 46 11.79 6.97 3.33
C ARG A 46 11.18 7.13 1.94
N LYS A 47 11.36 8.31 1.35
CA LYS A 47 10.95 8.58 -0.03
C LYS A 47 11.61 7.57 -0.98
N ASN A 48 10.82 6.99 -1.88
CA ASN A 48 11.26 6.01 -2.87
C ASN A 48 11.75 4.67 -2.28
N SER A 49 11.48 4.41 -0.99
CA SER A 49 11.90 3.16 -0.35
C SER A 49 11.02 1.97 -0.72
N HIS A 50 9.75 2.21 -1.01
CA HIS A 50 8.76 1.17 -1.31
C HIS A 50 7.86 1.59 -2.46
N ASP A 51 7.35 0.61 -3.19
CA ASP A 51 6.43 0.83 -4.31
C ASP A 51 4.98 0.87 -3.88
N LEU A 52 4.64 0.08 -2.86
CA LEU A 52 3.28 -0.03 -2.37
C LEU A 52 3.30 -0.33 -0.88
N ILE A 53 2.32 0.23 -0.16
CA ILE A 53 2.13 -0.03 1.27
C ILE A 53 0.75 -0.66 1.48
N ILE A 54 0.71 -1.76 2.21
CA ILE A 54 -0.53 -2.36 2.71
C ILE A 54 -0.72 -1.82 4.12
N LEU A 55 -1.78 -1.06 4.33
CA LEU A 55 -2.00 -0.29 5.55
C LEU A 55 -3.34 -0.64 6.19
N ASP A 56 -3.29 -1.16 7.42
CA ASP A 56 -4.49 -1.38 8.22
C ASP A 56 -5.04 -0.04 8.71
N LEU A 57 -6.33 0.20 8.47
CA LEU A 57 -6.97 1.45 8.86
C LEU A 57 -7.23 1.57 10.35
N LYS A 58 -7.44 0.45 11.06
CA LYS A 58 -7.75 0.47 12.50
C LYS A 58 -6.63 -0.17 13.31
N MET A 59 -5.81 0.68 13.91
CA MET A 59 -4.74 0.27 14.80
C MET A 59 -4.82 1.07 16.11
N PRO A 60 -4.49 0.46 17.27
CA PRO A 60 -4.69 1.12 18.57
C PRO A 60 -3.76 2.32 18.83
N VAL A 61 -2.56 2.34 18.28
CA VAL A 61 -1.56 3.37 18.55
C VAL A 61 -1.74 4.60 17.65
N MET A 62 -2.09 4.37 16.40
CA MET A 62 -2.30 5.43 15.41
C MET A 62 -3.27 4.92 14.37
N ASP A 63 -4.32 5.67 14.07
CA ASP A 63 -5.25 5.24 13.03
C ASP A 63 -4.59 5.34 11.64
N GLY A 64 -5.09 4.51 10.71
CA GLY A 64 -4.51 4.40 9.39
C GLY A 64 -4.56 5.67 8.57
N MET A 65 -5.57 6.52 8.77
CA MET A 65 -5.68 7.77 8.02
C MET A 65 -4.66 8.80 8.46
N THR A 66 -4.36 8.88 9.75
CA THR A 66 -3.27 9.72 10.26
C THR A 66 -1.94 9.27 9.64
N LEU A 67 -1.70 7.97 9.63
CA LEU A 67 -0.49 7.40 9.05
C LEU A 67 -0.44 7.62 7.53
N TYR A 68 -1.57 7.46 6.85
CA TYR A 68 -1.68 7.74 5.41
C TYR A 68 -1.19 9.16 5.07
N HIS A 69 -1.65 10.16 5.81
CA HIS A 69 -1.25 11.54 5.55
C HIS A 69 0.24 11.76 5.82
N LYS A 70 0.78 11.15 6.87
CA LYS A 70 2.22 11.24 7.17
C LYS A 70 3.07 10.61 6.07
N ILE A 71 2.66 9.45 5.58
CA ILE A 71 3.35 8.75 4.50
C ILE A 71 3.34 9.59 3.22
N LYS A 72 2.19 10.16 2.88
CA LYS A 72 2.05 10.98 1.66
C LYS A 72 2.87 12.27 1.72
N GLU A 73 3.13 12.80 2.90
CA GLU A 73 4.06 13.93 3.07
C GLU A 73 5.51 13.52 2.76
N ILE A 74 5.89 12.29 3.09
CA ILE A 74 7.24 11.77 2.84
C ILE A 74 7.40 11.35 1.37
N ASP A 75 6.41 10.64 0.84
CA ASP A 75 6.42 10.13 -0.54
C ASP A 75 4.99 10.19 -1.10
N ASN A 76 4.73 11.15 -1.98
CA ASN A 76 3.39 11.32 -2.56
C ASN A 76 3.09 10.35 -3.70
N LYS A 77 4.07 9.59 -4.15
CA LYS A 77 3.92 8.64 -5.27
C LYS A 77 3.68 7.20 -4.82
N VAL A 78 4.02 6.85 -3.58
CA VAL A 78 3.81 5.48 -3.10
C VAL A 78 2.33 5.14 -3.12
N ILE A 79 2.01 3.94 -3.60
CA ILE A 79 0.63 3.46 -3.62
C ILE A 79 0.28 2.94 -2.24
N ILE A 80 -0.91 3.30 -1.74
CA ILE A 80 -1.38 2.78 -0.46
C ILE A 80 -2.63 1.95 -0.70
N CYS A 81 -2.56 0.69 -0.30
CA CYS A 81 -3.69 -0.25 -0.32
C CYS A 81 -4.15 -0.45 1.13
N PHE A 82 -5.36 -0.02 1.42
CA PHE A 82 -5.92 -0.12 2.77
C PHE A 82 -6.51 -1.50 3.02
N THR A 83 -6.40 -1.97 4.26
CA THR A 83 -7.16 -3.14 4.73
C THR A 83 -8.06 -2.72 5.90
N THR A 84 -9.27 -3.23 5.94
CA THR A 84 -10.20 -2.94 7.03
C THR A 84 -11.32 -3.98 7.10
N ALA A 85 -11.87 -4.19 8.29
CA ALA A 85 -13.10 -4.97 8.48
C ALA A 85 -14.35 -4.08 8.48
N ASP A 86 -14.17 -2.76 8.44
CA ASP A 86 -15.27 -1.80 8.63
C ASP A 86 -15.67 -1.11 7.31
N ILE A 87 -16.70 -1.64 6.67
CA ILE A 87 -17.24 -1.09 5.41
C ILE A 87 -17.78 0.33 5.63
N SER A 88 -18.42 0.59 6.77
CA SER A 88 -19.02 1.90 7.03
C SER A 88 -17.96 3.00 7.14
N TYR A 89 -16.78 2.67 7.65
CA TYR A 89 -15.66 3.61 7.73
C TYR A 89 -15.20 4.04 6.33
N ILE A 90 -15.13 3.08 5.41
CA ILE A 90 -14.77 3.37 4.01
C ILE A 90 -15.81 4.27 3.36
N GLN A 91 -17.10 4.05 3.62
CA GLN A 91 -18.17 4.91 3.10
C GLN A 91 -18.03 6.35 3.59
N GLN A 92 -17.60 6.55 4.83
CA GLN A 92 -17.30 7.88 5.36
C GLN A 92 -16.10 8.52 4.67
N LEU A 93 -15.06 7.76 4.41
CA LEU A 93 -13.84 8.23 3.76
C LEU A 93 -14.05 8.58 2.29
N GLN A 94 -15.00 7.94 1.60
CA GLN A 94 -15.34 8.24 0.20
C GLN A 94 -15.72 9.69 -0.03
N LYS A 95 -16.20 10.38 1.00
CA LYS A 95 -16.55 11.80 0.92
C LYS A 95 -15.33 12.71 0.75
N GLY A 96 -14.13 12.20 1.11
CA GLY A 96 -12.90 12.97 1.05
C GLY A 96 -11.82 12.43 0.12
N ILE A 97 -11.93 11.17 -0.30
CA ILE A 97 -10.95 10.51 -1.16
C ILE A 97 -11.67 9.90 -2.35
N ILE A 98 -11.33 10.38 -3.54
CA ILE A 98 -11.94 9.90 -4.79
C ILE A 98 -11.48 8.45 -5.05
N ASP A 99 -12.42 7.57 -5.36
CA ASP A 99 -12.16 6.17 -5.74
C ASP A 99 -11.44 5.33 -4.68
N ILE A 100 -11.63 5.62 -3.39
CA ILE A 100 -10.96 4.89 -2.32
C ILE A 100 -11.21 3.38 -2.40
N GLU A 101 -12.41 2.96 -2.85
CA GLU A 101 -12.77 1.54 -2.99
C GLU A 101 -11.77 0.76 -3.84
N LYS A 102 -11.18 1.40 -4.83
CA LYS A 102 -10.18 0.81 -5.70
C LYS A 102 -8.92 0.38 -4.93
N PHE A 103 -8.66 1.02 -3.79
CA PHE A 103 -7.47 0.83 -2.98
C PHE A 103 -7.75 0.12 -1.67
N VAL A 104 -8.88 -0.58 -1.55
CA VAL A 104 -9.30 -1.22 -0.30
C VAL A 104 -9.45 -2.73 -0.47
N LEU A 105 -8.98 -3.47 0.53
CA LEU A 105 -9.26 -4.89 0.73
C LEU A 105 -9.98 -5.05 2.06
N TYR A 106 -11.13 -5.74 2.04
CA TYR A 106 -11.91 -5.98 3.24
C TYR A 106 -11.47 -7.26 3.94
N LYS A 107 -11.27 -7.18 5.24
CA LYS A 107 -10.90 -8.34 6.07
C LYS A 107 -12.12 -9.25 6.29
N PRO A 108 -11.97 -10.58 6.30
CA PRO A 108 -10.73 -11.32 6.11
C PRO A 108 -10.28 -11.33 4.64
N VAL A 109 -9.00 -11.03 4.39
CA VAL A 109 -8.45 -10.93 3.04
C VAL A 109 -7.99 -12.30 2.56
N LEU A 110 -8.53 -12.76 1.44
CA LEU A 110 -8.03 -13.97 0.79
C LEU A 110 -6.70 -13.67 0.10
N LEU A 111 -5.74 -14.59 0.20
CA LEU A 111 -4.40 -14.37 -0.35
C LEU A 111 -4.42 -14.14 -1.86
N LYS A 112 -5.28 -14.82 -2.60
CA LYS A 112 -5.42 -14.58 -4.04
C LYS A 112 -5.92 -13.17 -4.34
N ASP A 113 -6.81 -12.64 -3.51
CA ASP A 113 -7.33 -11.28 -3.69
C ASP A 113 -6.27 -10.24 -3.35
N LEU A 114 -5.45 -10.50 -2.33
CA LEU A 114 -4.30 -9.68 -1.98
C LEU A 114 -3.35 -9.57 -3.16
N LYS A 115 -2.95 -10.71 -3.73
CA LYS A 115 -2.03 -10.73 -4.88
C LYS A 115 -2.62 -10.00 -6.08
N ASN A 116 -3.87 -10.28 -6.42
CA ASN A 116 -4.53 -9.66 -7.56
C ASN A 116 -4.64 -8.15 -7.40
N LYS A 117 -4.97 -7.68 -6.20
CA LYS A 117 -5.05 -6.24 -5.91
C LYS A 117 -3.69 -5.57 -6.05
N ILE A 118 -2.66 -6.14 -5.46
CA ILE A 118 -1.30 -5.59 -5.51
C ILE A 118 -0.79 -5.54 -6.94
N ASP A 119 -0.92 -6.64 -7.69
CA ASP A 119 -0.48 -6.70 -9.08
C ASP A 119 -1.19 -5.65 -9.93
N SER A 120 -2.50 -5.51 -9.75
CA SER A 120 -3.33 -4.55 -10.44
C SER A 120 -2.93 -3.10 -10.14
N LEU A 121 -2.72 -2.76 -8.87
CA LEU A 121 -2.34 -1.41 -8.46
C LEU A 121 -0.94 -1.04 -8.95
N LEU A 122 0.00 -1.96 -8.89
CA LEU A 122 1.36 -1.73 -9.39
C LEU A 122 1.38 -1.56 -10.90
N LEU A 123 0.56 -2.30 -11.62
CA LEU A 123 0.44 -2.17 -13.08
C LEU A 123 -0.10 -0.79 -13.46
N LEU A 124 -1.13 -0.30 -12.77
CA LEU A 124 -1.68 1.03 -13.01
C LEU A 124 -0.66 2.13 -12.75
N SER A 125 0.13 2.03 -11.69
CA SER A 125 1.20 2.98 -11.37
C SER A 125 2.23 3.06 -12.49
N ARG A 126 2.63 1.93 -13.02
CA ARG A 126 3.59 1.88 -14.15
C ARG A 126 3.02 2.52 -15.41
N GLN A 127 1.74 2.33 -15.68
CA GLN A 127 1.08 2.95 -16.84
C GLN A 127 1.02 4.47 -16.70
N GLU A 128 0.70 4.98 -15.52
CA GLU A 128 0.70 6.42 -15.25
C GLU A 128 2.09 7.02 -15.41
N GLU A 129 3.11 6.36 -14.86
CA GLU A 129 4.50 6.80 -14.97
C GLU A 129 4.97 6.88 -16.43
N VAL A 130 4.68 5.87 -17.23
CA VAL A 130 5.00 5.85 -18.66
C VAL A 130 4.28 6.98 -19.39
N LYS A 131 3.01 7.21 -19.08
CA LYS A 131 2.21 8.29 -19.67
C LYS A 131 2.79 9.65 -19.35
N ASP A 132 3.15 9.90 -18.08
CA ASP A 132 3.73 11.16 -17.63
C ASP A 132 5.08 11.41 -18.31
N ASN A 133 5.93 10.39 -18.39
CA ASN A 133 7.21 10.47 -19.08
C ASN A 133 7.04 10.79 -20.57
N LYS A 134 6.07 10.16 -21.21
CA LYS A 134 5.77 10.40 -22.63
C LYS A 134 5.29 11.85 -22.86
N LEU A 135 4.43 12.36 -21.99
CA LEU A 135 3.97 13.74 -22.06
C LEU A 135 5.10 14.73 -21.84
N ALA A 136 5.98 14.46 -20.88
CA ALA A 136 7.15 15.30 -20.60
C ALA A 136 8.09 15.34 -21.83
N MET A 137 8.31 14.21 -22.49
CA MET A 137 9.13 14.15 -23.70
C MET A 137 8.51 14.91 -24.88
N MET A 138 7.18 14.89 -24.98
CA MET A 138 6.46 15.61 -26.04
C MET A 138 6.47 17.12 -25.84
N ALA A 139 6.70 17.60 -24.62
CA ALA A 139 6.76 19.02 -24.28
C ALA A 139 8.14 19.65 -24.59
N LEU A 140 9.12 18.83 -24.90
CA LEU A 140 10.45 19.31 -25.30
C LEU A 140 10.47 19.72 -26.78
#